data_612d4a4a42b7b1605794ddb0cd505d33
#
_entry.id   612d4a4a42b7b1605794ddb0cd505d33
#
_cell.length_a   1.000
_cell.length_b   1.000
_cell.length_c   1.000
_cell.angle_alpha   90.00
_cell.angle_beta   90.00
_cell.angle_gamma   90.00
#
_symmetry.space_group_name_H-M   'P 1'
#
loop_
_entity.id
_entity.type
_entity.pdbx_description
1 polymer ?
#
loop_
_entity_poly.entity_id
_entity_poly.type
_entity_poly.pdbx_seq_one_letter_code
_entity_poly.pdbx_strand_id
1 'polypeptide(L)'
;MTAPILIRPATRDDAAAMAAIEVAAAQRFREIGMTHIAEAEPTDTAAVLVRIDGGRAYVAVDAHGACVGFAFYRLLDAQRLYLEELDVAPSHAGQRIGARLIEQVMARAAQDGIAEVVLSTFREAPWNAPYYARLGFEVLDDAMLDDMLRTIRAYHVSLGLDETQRVFMRLRVSG
;
A
#
# COMPACT_ATOMS: atom_id res chain seq x y z
N MET A 1 -14.54 15.70 -18.20
CA MET A 1 -13.89 16.16 -16.95
C MET A 1 -14.02 15.05 -15.93
N THR A 2 -12.90 14.53 -15.42
CA THR A 2 -12.90 13.52 -14.36
C THR A 2 -13.44 14.17 -13.09
N ALA A 3 -14.38 13.53 -12.41
CA ALA A 3 -14.93 14.03 -11.15
C ALA A 3 -13.81 14.18 -10.10
N PRO A 4 -13.87 15.20 -9.23
CA PRO A 4 -12.82 15.44 -8.26
C PRO A 4 -12.73 14.29 -7.26
N ILE A 5 -11.50 13.81 -7.03
CA ILE A 5 -11.18 12.84 -5.97
C ILE A 5 -10.66 13.62 -4.76
N LEU A 6 -11.16 13.33 -3.57
CA LEU A 6 -10.65 13.85 -2.31
C LEU A 6 -9.87 12.78 -1.58
N ILE A 7 -8.67 13.12 -1.08
CA ILE A 7 -7.94 12.26 -0.14
C ILE A 7 -8.19 12.79 1.28
N ARG A 8 -8.58 11.91 2.18
CA ARG A 8 -8.80 12.23 3.60
C ARG A 8 -8.34 11.10 4.52
N PRO A 9 -8.12 11.36 5.80
CA PRO A 9 -7.96 10.28 6.77
C PRO A 9 -9.14 9.31 6.72
N ALA A 10 -8.85 8.02 6.86
CA ALA A 10 -9.88 6.99 6.93
C ALA A 10 -10.59 7.06 8.29
N THR A 11 -11.85 6.70 8.28
CA THR A 11 -12.67 6.49 9.48
C THR A 11 -13.03 5.00 9.61
N ARG A 12 -13.51 4.58 10.76
CA ARG A 12 -13.92 3.18 10.97
C ARG A 12 -15.01 2.74 9.99
N ASP A 13 -15.86 3.66 9.54
CA ASP A 13 -16.93 3.39 8.56
C ASP A 13 -16.38 3.04 7.17
N ASP A 14 -15.14 3.43 6.86
CA ASP A 14 -14.49 3.11 5.58
C ASP A 14 -13.96 1.66 5.52
N ALA A 15 -13.78 0.99 6.65
CA ALA A 15 -13.09 -0.30 6.72
C ALA A 15 -13.71 -1.38 5.81
N ALA A 16 -15.03 -1.45 5.74
CA ALA A 16 -15.71 -2.41 4.86
C ALA A 16 -15.48 -2.12 3.38
N ALA A 17 -15.47 -0.83 2.98
CA ALA A 17 -15.19 -0.42 1.61
C ALA A 17 -13.71 -0.67 1.25
N MET A 18 -12.78 -0.44 2.18
CA MET A 18 -11.37 -0.76 1.99
C MET A 18 -11.16 -2.24 1.70
N ALA A 19 -11.77 -3.13 2.51
CA ALA A 19 -11.71 -4.58 2.29
C ALA A 19 -12.29 -5.00 0.93
N ALA A 20 -13.42 -4.42 0.53
CA ALA A 20 -14.04 -4.69 -0.77
C ALA A 20 -13.16 -4.24 -1.94
N ILE A 21 -12.45 -3.10 -1.81
CA ILE A 21 -11.51 -2.61 -2.82
C ILE A 21 -10.30 -3.52 -2.92
N GLU A 22 -9.73 -3.97 -1.79
CA GLU A 22 -8.59 -4.91 -1.74
C GLU A 22 -8.93 -6.20 -2.51
N VAL A 23 -10.07 -6.82 -2.22
CA VAL A 23 -10.56 -8.02 -2.94
C VAL A 23 -10.74 -7.74 -4.43
N ALA A 24 -11.36 -6.63 -4.80
CA ALA A 24 -11.59 -6.27 -6.20
C ALA A 24 -10.28 -5.98 -6.96
N ALA A 25 -9.34 -5.28 -6.34
CA ALA A 25 -8.05 -4.95 -6.91
C ALA A 25 -7.18 -6.20 -7.10
N ALA A 26 -7.26 -7.18 -6.20
CA ALA A 26 -6.51 -8.43 -6.28
C ALA A 26 -6.90 -9.27 -7.50
N GLN A 27 -8.11 -9.12 -8.07
CA GLN A 27 -8.56 -9.95 -9.19
C GLN A 27 -7.65 -9.86 -10.42
N ARG A 28 -6.98 -8.72 -10.65
CA ARG A 28 -6.02 -8.54 -11.76
C ARG A 28 -4.84 -9.53 -11.73
N PHE A 29 -4.52 -10.08 -10.55
CA PHE A 29 -3.46 -11.09 -10.43
C PHE A 29 -3.78 -12.41 -11.15
N ARG A 30 -5.05 -12.70 -11.44
CA ARG A 30 -5.43 -13.86 -12.28
C ARG A 30 -4.87 -13.75 -13.69
N GLU A 31 -4.78 -12.53 -14.25
CA GLU A 31 -4.29 -12.27 -15.61
C GLU A 31 -2.81 -12.65 -15.79
N ILE A 32 -2.06 -12.68 -14.69
CA ILE A 32 -0.63 -13.05 -14.67
C ILE A 32 -0.38 -14.38 -13.98
N GLY A 33 -1.42 -15.23 -13.83
CA GLY A 33 -1.30 -16.58 -13.29
C GLY A 33 -1.13 -16.68 -11.76
N MET A 34 -1.29 -15.58 -11.03
CA MET A 34 -1.16 -15.53 -9.56
C MET A 34 -2.53 -15.66 -8.89
N THR A 35 -3.25 -16.76 -9.20
CA THR A 35 -4.62 -17.01 -8.73
C THR A 35 -4.71 -17.02 -7.18
N HIS A 36 -3.69 -17.58 -6.51
CA HIS A 36 -3.65 -17.62 -5.04
C HIS A 36 -3.63 -16.22 -4.40
N ILE A 37 -3.04 -15.22 -5.07
CA ILE A 37 -3.08 -13.82 -4.62
C ILE A 37 -4.47 -13.22 -4.86
N ALA A 38 -5.07 -13.50 -6.02
CA ALA A 38 -6.41 -13.02 -6.35
C ALA A 38 -7.51 -13.61 -5.44
N GLU A 39 -7.25 -14.75 -4.81
CA GLU A 39 -8.17 -15.47 -3.91
C GLU A 39 -7.81 -15.29 -2.43
N ALA A 40 -6.75 -14.52 -2.13
CA ALA A 40 -6.38 -14.24 -0.75
C ALA A 40 -7.48 -13.45 -0.03
N GLU A 41 -7.65 -13.76 1.25
CA GLU A 41 -8.51 -12.95 2.11
C GLU A 41 -7.94 -11.54 2.25
N PRO A 42 -8.78 -10.51 2.32
CA PRO A 42 -8.33 -9.15 2.58
C PRO A 42 -7.68 -9.04 3.96
N THR A 43 -6.95 -7.96 4.15
CA THR A 43 -6.32 -7.67 5.44
C THR A 43 -7.36 -7.73 6.57
N ASP A 44 -6.97 -8.35 7.67
CA ASP A 44 -7.85 -8.51 8.84
C ASP A 44 -8.40 -7.15 9.32
N THR A 45 -9.71 -7.09 9.48
CA THR A 45 -10.42 -5.86 9.85
C THR A 45 -9.89 -5.25 11.15
N ALA A 46 -9.54 -6.07 12.15
CA ALA A 46 -8.99 -5.55 13.40
C ALA A 46 -7.64 -4.86 13.18
N ALA A 47 -6.79 -5.40 12.30
CA ALA A 47 -5.53 -4.78 11.92
C ALA A 47 -5.76 -3.44 11.20
N VAL A 48 -6.72 -3.38 10.27
CA VAL A 48 -7.08 -2.13 9.57
C VAL A 48 -7.58 -1.07 10.56
N LEU A 49 -8.47 -1.45 11.50
CA LEU A 49 -8.99 -0.52 12.53
C LEU A 49 -7.87 0.04 13.41
N VAL A 50 -6.87 -0.74 13.77
CA VAL A 50 -5.69 -0.24 14.50
C VAL A 50 -4.94 0.84 13.71
N ARG A 51 -4.85 0.70 12.38
CA ARG A 51 -4.22 1.74 11.51
C ARG A 51 -5.08 2.99 11.42
N ILE A 52 -6.39 2.84 11.29
CA ILE A 52 -7.35 3.95 11.25
C ILE A 52 -7.31 4.74 12.57
N ASP A 53 -7.46 4.05 13.69
CA ASP A 53 -7.45 4.70 15.02
C ASP A 53 -6.12 5.37 15.33
N GLY A 54 -5.02 4.85 14.81
CA GLY A 54 -3.70 5.44 14.91
C GLY A 54 -3.43 6.60 13.93
N GLY A 55 -4.40 7.00 13.09
CA GLY A 55 -4.23 8.05 12.08
C GLY A 55 -3.28 7.67 10.95
N ARG A 56 -3.16 6.37 10.64
CA ARG A 56 -2.22 5.80 9.68
C ARG A 56 -2.91 5.15 8.48
N ALA A 57 -4.11 5.61 8.17
CA ALA A 57 -4.87 5.16 7.02
C ALA A 57 -5.52 6.36 6.33
N TYR A 58 -5.50 6.34 5.00
CA TYR A 58 -6.12 7.34 4.14
C TYR A 58 -7.02 6.68 3.13
N VAL A 59 -8.10 7.36 2.76
CA VAL A 59 -8.99 6.94 1.67
C VAL A 59 -9.09 8.02 0.62
N ALA A 60 -9.29 7.57 -0.61
CA ALA A 60 -9.69 8.39 -1.74
C ALA A 60 -11.21 8.25 -1.90
N VAL A 61 -11.92 9.36 -1.93
CA VAL A 61 -13.37 9.38 -2.14
C VAL A 61 -13.72 10.14 -3.40
N ASP A 62 -14.70 9.65 -4.14
CA ASP A 62 -15.20 10.30 -5.33
C ASP A 62 -16.19 11.45 -5.01
N ALA A 63 -16.72 12.10 -6.04
CA ALA A 63 -17.66 13.20 -5.89
C ALA A 63 -19.00 12.80 -5.23
N HIS A 64 -19.30 11.52 -5.14
CA HIS A 64 -20.50 10.97 -4.48
C HIS A 64 -20.21 10.55 -3.04
N GLY A 65 -18.96 10.70 -2.58
CA GLY A 65 -18.52 10.29 -1.27
C GLY A 65 -18.19 8.80 -1.15
N ALA A 66 -18.19 8.07 -2.26
CA ALA A 66 -17.82 6.64 -2.25
C ALA A 66 -16.29 6.47 -2.12
N CYS A 67 -15.85 5.55 -1.27
CA CYS A 67 -14.46 5.15 -1.18
C CYS A 67 -14.05 4.42 -2.47
N VAL A 68 -12.99 4.89 -3.13
CA VAL A 68 -12.49 4.37 -4.41
C VAL A 68 -11.03 4.00 -4.39
N GLY A 69 -10.36 4.15 -3.26
CA GLY A 69 -8.98 3.73 -3.03
C GLY A 69 -8.55 4.00 -1.61
N PHE A 70 -7.51 3.36 -1.17
CA PHE A 70 -6.98 3.54 0.18
C PHE A 70 -5.49 3.24 0.26
N ALA A 71 -4.86 3.71 1.33
CA ALA A 71 -3.53 3.31 1.75
C ALA A 71 -3.46 3.27 3.27
N PHE A 72 -2.75 2.30 3.83
CA PHE A 72 -2.42 2.30 5.25
C PHE A 72 -1.01 1.81 5.51
N TYR A 73 -0.46 2.22 6.64
CA TYR A 73 0.92 1.96 7.01
C TYR A 73 1.09 1.77 8.51
N ARG A 74 2.24 1.25 8.90
CA ARG A 74 2.72 1.21 10.29
C ARG A 74 4.10 1.83 10.40
N LEU A 75 4.47 2.24 11.59
CA LEU A 75 5.85 2.65 11.87
C LEU A 75 6.71 1.40 12.05
N LEU A 76 7.89 1.40 11.43
CA LEU A 76 8.93 0.41 11.69
C LEU A 76 9.78 0.87 12.87
N ASP A 77 10.22 2.12 12.83
CA ASP A 77 11.03 2.77 13.86
C ASP A 77 10.82 4.29 13.81
N ALA A 78 11.66 5.06 14.49
CA ALA A 78 11.57 6.51 14.54
C ALA A 78 11.84 7.22 13.20
N GLN A 79 12.42 6.52 12.21
CA GLN A 79 12.84 7.09 10.93
C GLN A 79 12.14 6.46 9.73
N ARG A 80 11.43 5.34 9.91
CA ARG A 80 10.85 4.59 8.81
C ARG A 80 9.41 4.19 9.06
N LEU A 81 8.57 4.33 8.04
CA LEU A 81 7.27 3.70 7.99
C LEU A 81 7.24 2.60 6.91
N TYR A 82 6.39 1.61 7.12
CA TYR A 82 6.12 0.54 6.20
C TYR A 82 4.71 0.69 5.63
N LEU A 83 4.64 0.98 4.32
CA LEU A 83 3.39 1.00 3.58
C LEU A 83 2.92 -0.45 3.42
N GLU A 84 1.87 -0.81 4.12
CA GLU A 84 1.39 -2.19 4.20
C GLU A 84 0.47 -2.51 3.02
N GLU A 85 -0.42 -1.57 2.66
CA GLU A 85 -1.38 -1.77 1.59
C GLU A 85 -1.68 -0.45 0.86
N LEU A 86 -1.89 -0.56 -0.45
CA LEU A 86 -2.33 0.52 -1.32
C LEU A 86 -3.15 -0.09 -2.45
N ASP A 87 -4.44 0.19 -2.48
CA ASP A 87 -5.31 -0.27 -3.54
C ASP A 87 -6.24 0.81 -4.07
N VAL A 88 -6.60 0.67 -5.33
CA VAL A 88 -7.56 1.52 -6.03
C VAL A 88 -8.61 0.63 -6.70
N ALA A 89 -9.88 0.99 -6.55
CA ALA A 89 -10.98 0.29 -7.19
C ALA A 89 -10.73 0.17 -8.71
N PRO A 90 -10.91 -1.01 -9.32
CA PRO A 90 -10.66 -1.21 -10.76
C PRO A 90 -11.39 -0.21 -11.66
N SER A 91 -12.60 0.21 -11.28
CA SER A 91 -13.40 1.23 -11.98
C SER A 91 -12.74 2.62 -12.02
N HIS A 92 -11.76 2.87 -11.15
CA HIS A 92 -11.04 4.14 -11.02
C HIS A 92 -9.55 4.01 -11.34
N ALA A 93 -9.14 2.89 -11.96
CA ALA A 93 -7.77 2.70 -12.40
C ALA A 93 -7.34 3.79 -13.41
N GLY A 94 -6.03 4.10 -13.44
CA GLY A 94 -5.46 5.06 -14.38
C GLY A 94 -5.71 6.55 -14.06
N GLN A 95 -6.41 6.88 -12.98
CA GLN A 95 -6.73 8.25 -12.56
C GLN A 95 -5.70 8.85 -11.57
N ARG A 96 -4.51 8.26 -11.42
CA ARG A 96 -3.44 8.67 -10.51
C ARG A 96 -3.82 8.68 -9.02
N ILE A 97 -4.89 7.97 -8.64
CA ILE A 97 -5.37 7.93 -7.24
C ILE A 97 -4.29 7.32 -6.33
N GLY A 98 -3.67 6.22 -6.74
CA GLY A 98 -2.57 5.60 -5.97
C GLY A 98 -1.39 6.54 -5.74
N ALA A 99 -0.98 7.32 -6.76
CA ALA A 99 0.08 8.32 -6.61
C ALA A 99 -0.31 9.39 -5.58
N ARG A 100 -1.54 9.89 -5.62
CA ARG A 100 -2.04 10.89 -4.66
C ARG A 100 -2.13 10.36 -3.23
N LEU A 101 -2.50 9.08 -3.07
CA LEU A 101 -2.46 8.42 -1.75
C LEU A 101 -1.02 8.33 -1.21
N ILE A 102 -0.04 7.99 -2.06
CA ILE A 102 1.38 7.99 -1.70
C ILE A 102 1.86 9.39 -1.35
N GLU A 103 1.50 10.40 -2.14
CA GLU A 103 1.82 11.81 -1.85
C GLU A 103 1.29 12.22 -0.47
N GLN A 104 0.09 11.78 -0.09
CA GLN A 104 -0.49 12.05 1.23
C GLN A 104 0.29 11.33 2.35
N VAL A 105 0.68 10.07 2.15
CA VAL A 105 1.51 9.32 3.10
C VAL A 105 2.88 9.99 3.25
N MET A 106 3.50 10.43 2.16
CA MET A 106 4.78 11.14 2.16
C MET A 106 4.69 12.48 2.89
N ALA A 107 3.63 13.25 2.65
CA ALA A 107 3.40 14.52 3.34
C ALA A 107 3.25 14.32 4.86
N ARG A 108 2.55 13.28 5.28
CA ARG A 108 2.42 12.92 6.69
C ARG A 108 3.75 12.44 7.26
N ALA A 109 4.49 11.62 6.54
CA ALA A 109 5.83 11.16 6.95
C ALA A 109 6.77 12.35 7.19
N ALA A 110 6.77 13.33 6.30
CA ALA A 110 7.56 14.56 6.45
C ALA A 110 7.17 15.35 7.72
N GLN A 111 5.87 15.50 7.99
CA GLN A 111 5.37 16.17 9.21
C GLN A 111 5.79 15.45 10.49
N ASP A 112 5.85 14.12 10.46
CA ASP A 112 6.21 13.29 11.61
C ASP A 112 7.72 13.08 11.74
N GLY A 113 8.55 13.68 10.87
CA GLY A 113 10.01 13.55 10.87
C GLY A 113 10.52 12.18 10.43
N ILE A 114 9.71 11.42 9.69
CA ILE A 114 10.08 10.12 9.11
C ILE A 114 10.96 10.35 7.88
N ALA A 115 12.07 9.63 7.79
CA ALA A 115 13.04 9.78 6.71
C ALA A 115 12.77 8.90 5.49
N GLU A 116 12.14 7.75 5.68
CA GLU A 116 11.93 6.77 4.60
C GLU A 116 10.55 6.10 4.68
N VAL A 117 9.94 5.92 3.50
CA VAL A 117 8.81 5.02 3.28
C VAL A 117 9.33 3.74 2.64
N VAL A 118 9.05 2.60 3.26
CA VAL A 118 9.45 1.27 2.78
C VAL A 118 8.20 0.45 2.46
N LEU A 119 8.29 -0.39 1.46
CA LEU A 119 7.24 -1.35 1.11
C LEU A 119 7.85 -2.66 0.60
N SER A 120 7.04 -3.70 0.55
CA SER A 120 7.35 -4.95 -0.15
C SER A 120 6.26 -5.23 -1.18
N THR A 121 6.65 -5.61 -2.39
CA THR A 121 5.72 -5.77 -3.49
C THR A 121 6.20 -6.82 -4.50
N PHE A 122 5.35 -7.22 -5.44
CA PHE A 122 5.73 -8.16 -6.50
C PHE A 122 6.65 -7.49 -7.52
N ARG A 123 7.70 -8.23 -7.92
CA ARG A 123 8.78 -7.74 -8.78
C ARG A 123 8.30 -7.40 -10.20
N GLU A 124 7.49 -8.28 -10.79
CA GLU A 124 7.18 -8.24 -12.23
C GLU A 124 5.79 -7.73 -12.56
N ALA A 125 4.85 -7.75 -11.61
CA ALA A 125 3.50 -7.24 -11.86
C ALA A 125 3.55 -5.74 -12.21
N PRO A 126 3.03 -5.30 -13.37
CA PRO A 126 3.20 -3.92 -13.87
C PRO A 126 2.67 -2.84 -12.93
N TRP A 127 1.70 -3.19 -12.10
CA TRP A 127 1.07 -2.31 -11.11
C TRP A 127 1.73 -2.37 -9.72
N ASN A 128 2.82 -3.11 -9.57
CA ASN A 128 3.59 -3.27 -8.34
C ASN A 128 4.98 -2.62 -8.47
N ALA A 129 6.09 -3.34 -8.40
CA ALA A 129 7.41 -2.74 -8.41
C ALA A 129 7.66 -1.78 -9.59
N PRO A 130 7.26 -2.08 -10.85
CA PRO A 130 7.37 -1.12 -11.93
C PRO A 130 6.57 0.17 -11.73
N TYR A 131 5.40 0.07 -11.10
CA TYR A 131 4.59 1.25 -10.74
C TYR A 131 5.28 2.11 -9.67
N TYR A 132 5.74 1.49 -8.59
CA TYR A 132 6.44 2.20 -7.52
C TYR A 132 7.76 2.82 -8.00
N ALA A 133 8.49 2.15 -8.90
CA ALA A 133 9.70 2.71 -9.51
C ALA A 133 9.42 4.02 -10.26
N ARG A 134 8.29 4.12 -10.97
CA ARG A 134 7.87 5.37 -11.63
C ARG A 134 7.52 6.49 -10.65
N LEU A 135 7.21 6.16 -9.40
CA LEU A 135 6.97 7.12 -8.32
C LEU A 135 8.24 7.47 -7.54
N GLY A 136 9.40 6.94 -7.95
CA GLY A 136 10.69 7.24 -7.37
C GLY A 136 11.17 6.26 -6.29
N PHE A 137 10.43 5.18 -6.05
CA PHE A 137 10.92 4.12 -5.15
C PHE A 137 12.10 3.38 -5.77
N GLU A 138 13.09 3.09 -4.94
CA GLU A 138 14.28 2.31 -5.29
C GLU A 138 14.18 0.90 -4.70
N VAL A 139 14.59 -0.11 -5.47
CA VAL A 139 14.70 -1.49 -4.98
C VAL A 139 15.83 -1.58 -3.95
N LEU A 140 15.56 -2.26 -2.84
CA LEU A 140 16.57 -2.60 -1.84
C LEU A 140 17.15 -3.97 -2.18
N ASP A 141 18.47 -4.05 -2.34
CA ASP A 141 19.17 -5.31 -2.47
C ASP A 141 19.15 -6.08 -1.14
N ASP A 142 19.28 -7.39 -1.20
CA ASP A 142 19.27 -8.25 0.00
C ASP A 142 20.29 -7.84 1.06
N ALA A 143 21.45 -7.31 0.64
CA ALA A 143 22.47 -6.81 1.55
C ALA A 143 22.04 -5.54 2.32
N MET A 144 21.04 -4.82 1.84
CA MET A 144 20.48 -3.61 2.46
C MET A 144 19.35 -3.91 3.46
N LEU A 145 18.88 -5.16 3.52
CA LEU A 145 17.80 -5.55 4.42
C LEU A 145 18.35 -5.76 5.83
N ASP A 146 17.90 -4.94 6.76
CA ASP A 146 18.15 -5.12 8.19
C ASP A 146 17.24 -6.20 8.80
N ASP A 147 17.39 -6.44 10.11
CA ASP A 147 16.66 -7.48 10.83
C ASP A 147 15.15 -7.22 10.84
N MET A 148 14.70 -5.96 10.83
CA MET A 148 13.26 -5.65 10.77
C MET A 148 12.66 -6.05 9.43
N LEU A 149 13.30 -5.69 8.32
CA LEU A 149 12.84 -6.07 6.99
C LEU A 149 12.94 -7.58 6.75
N ARG A 150 13.97 -8.24 7.29
CA ARG A 150 14.09 -9.70 7.26
C ARG A 150 13.00 -10.38 8.07
N THR A 151 12.57 -9.80 9.18
CA THR A 151 11.43 -10.30 9.96
C THR A 151 10.12 -10.19 9.17
N ILE A 152 9.92 -9.09 8.44
CA ILE A 152 8.76 -8.92 7.53
C ILE A 152 8.81 -10.00 6.44
N ARG A 153 9.98 -10.23 5.83
CA ARG A 153 10.17 -11.30 4.84
C ARG A 153 9.80 -12.67 5.40
N ALA A 154 10.29 -13.00 6.59
CA ALA A 154 9.98 -14.27 7.25
C ALA A 154 8.48 -14.42 7.51
N TYR A 155 7.80 -13.36 7.88
CA TYR A 155 6.35 -13.34 8.03
C TYR A 155 5.62 -13.61 6.70
N HIS A 156 6.05 -12.98 5.60
CA HIS A 156 5.50 -13.26 4.26
C HIS A 156 5.65 -14.74 3.88
N VAL A 157 6.82 -15.31 4.12
CA VAL A 157 7.06 -16.75 3.88
C VAL A 157 6.11 -17.62 4.72
N SER A 158 5.86 -17.25 5.97
CA SER A 158 4.93 -17.99 6.85
C SER A 158 3.47 -17.93 6.34
N LEU A 159 3.13 -16.90 5.55
CA LEU A 159 1.83 -16.77 4.87
C LEU A 159 1.79 -17.50 3.51
N GLY A 160 2.87 -18.19 3.13
CA GLY A 160 2.96 -18.91 1.85
C GLY A 160 3.29 -18.03 0.65
N LEU A 161 3.74 -16.79 0.86
CA LEU A 161 4.19 -15.92 -0.23
C LEU A 161 5.57 -16.34 -0.73
N ASP A 162 5.74 -16.37 -2.04
CA ASP A 162 7.02 -16.62 -2.70
C ASP A 162 7.86 -15.34 -2.74
N GLU A 163 8.81 -15.24 -1.83
CA GLU A 163 9.69 -14.07 -1.72
C GLU A 163 10.67 -13.92 -2.90
N THR A 164 10.85 -14.95 -3.73
CA THR A 164 11.63 -14.81 -4.97
C THR A 164 10.95 -13.91 -5.99
N GLN A 165 9.61 -13.81 -5.91
CA GLN A 165 8.78 -12.94 -6.76
C GLN A 165 8.58 -11.55 -6.17
N ARG A 166 9.14 -11.26 -4.99
CA ARG A 166 8.94 -10.00 -4.26
C ARG A 166 10.23 -9.21 -4.12
N VAL A 167 10.07 -7.92 -3.91
CA VAL A 167 11.16 -7.00 -3.59
C VAL A 167 10.74 -6.05 -2.48
N PHE A 168 11.71 -5.62 -1.66
CA PHE A 168 11.56 -4.43 -0.85
C PHE A 168 11.96 -3.21 -1.66
N MET A 169 11.22 -2.13 -1.48
CA MET A 169 11.51 -0.84 -2.09
C MET A 169 11.43 0.27 -1.05
N ARG A 170 12.14 1.36 -1.27
CA ARG A 170 12.08 2.55 -0.42
C ARG A 170 11.95 3.83 -1.24
N LEU A 171 11.35 4.81 -0.61
CA LEU A 171 11.35 6.20 -1.06
C LEU A 171 11.80 7.10 0.09
N ARG A 172 12.80 7.94 -0.15
CA ARG A 172 13.26 8.91 0.84
C ARG A 172 12.27 10.08 0.90
N VAL A 173 11.95 10.48 2.12
CA VAL A 173 11.10 11.64 2.37
C VAL A 173 11.97 12.88 2.23
N SER A 174 11.64 13.73 1.25
CA SER A 174 12.28 15.04 1.10
C SER A 174 11.75 15.99 2.17
N GLY A 175 12.65 16.56 2.95
CA GLY A 175 12.33 17.60 3.91
C GLY A 175 12.03 18.94 3.21
#